data_7b8785d0bf10e74c2d61c04b1e2d9559
#
_entry.id   7b8785d0bf10e74c2d61c04b1e2d9559
#
_cell.length_a   1.000
_cell.length_b   1.000
_cell.length_c   1.000
_cell.angle_alpha   90.00
_cell.angle_beta   90.00
_cell.angle_gamma   90.00
#
_symmetry.space_group_name_H-M   'P 1'
#
loop_
_entity.id
_entity.type
_entity.pdbx_description
1 polymer ?
#
loop_
_entity_poly.entity_id
_entity_poly.type
_entity_poly.pdbx_seq_one_letter_code
_entity_poly.pdbx_strand_id
1 'polypeptide(L)'
;AEGSWRNEGLDEIEVHLHFYRGMVKAYETRESDISNEVIGDVRQVIRRVSNPFWLMREVRRYGKDCEIVAPEHLRQLRRQELLAECQQYDLNITDRS
;
A
#
# COMPACT_ATOMS: atom_id res chain seq x y z
N ALA A 1 24.60 -11.73 19.02
CA ALA A 1 23.64 -12.53 18.56
C ALA A 1 22.30 -11.95 18.75
N GLU A 2 22.02 -11.43 19.86
CA GLU A 2 20.80 -10.87 19.96
C GLU A 2 20.67 -9.75 19.04
N GLY A 3 21.69 -9.17 18.63
CA GLY A 3 21.58 -8.11 17.69
C GLY A 3 20.98 -8.55 16.42
N SER A 4 21.15 -9.80 16.08
CA SER A 4 20.70 -10.22 14.79
C SER A 4 19.21 -10.20 14.66
N TRP A 5 18.49 -10.64 15.69
CA TRP A 5 17.11 -10.61 15.43
C TRP A 5 16.51 -9.26 15.70
N ARG A 6 17.25 -8.40 16.37
CA ARG A 6 16.78 -7.11 16.41
C ARG A 6 16.86 -6.46 15.10
N ASN A 7 17.61 -6.98 14.18
CA ASN A 7 17.70 -6.42 12.87
C ASN A 7 16.42 -6.50 12.14
N GLU A 8 15.46 -7.25 12.65
CA GLU A 8 14.23 -7.28 11.98
C GLU A 8 13.61 -5.94 11.89
N GLY A 9 13.84 -5.12 12.88
CA GLY A 9 13.33 -3.80 12.82
C GLY A 9 14.00 -2.99 11.74
N LEU A 10 15.19 -3.38 11.37
CA LEU A 10 15.87 -2.67 10.31
C LEU A 10 15.38 -3.06 8.95
N ASP A 11 14.58 -4.11 8.87
CA ASP A 11 14.06 -4.51 7.60
C ASP A 11 12.78 -3.77 7.28
N GLU A 12 12.44 -2.79 8.07
CA GLU A 12 11.25 -2.01 7.78
C GLU A 12 11.41 -1.27 6.48
N ILE A 13 10.33 -1.21 5.73
CA ILE A 13 10.31 -0.54 4.46
C ILE A 13 9.45 0.69 4.57
N GLU A 14 9.87 1.74 3.91
CA GLU A 14 9.08 2.94 3.84
C GLU A 14 8.10 2.77 2.68
N VAL A 15 6.82 2.81 2.98
CA VAL A 15 5.79 2.60 1.97
C VAL A 15 4.99 3.88 1.81
N HIS A 16 4.78 4.29 0.57
CA HIS A 16 4.02 5.50 0.26
C HIS A 16 2.65 5.09 -0.24
N LEU A 17 1.63 5.60 0.42
CA LEU A 17 0.25 5.26 0.10
C LEU A 17 -0.52 6.52 -0.23
N HIS A 18 -1.40 6.43 -1.21
CA HIS A 18 -2.32 7.51 -1.50
C HIS A 18 -3.72 7.01 -1.21
N PHE A 19 -4.51 7.84 -0.55
CA PHE A 19 -5.89 7.52 -0.25
C PHE A 19 -6.79 8.50 -0.99
N TYR A 20 -7.88 7.98 -1.53
CA TYR A 20 -8.77 8.73 -2.37
C TYR A 20 -10.19 8.67 -1.86
N ARG A 21 -11.04 9.52 -2.41
CA ARG A 21 -12.48 9.49 -2.15
C ARG A 21 -12.80 9.50 -0.66
N GLY A 22 -13.62 8.61 -0.21
CA GLY A 22 -14.01 8.59 1.20
C GLY A 22 -12.87 8.34 2.14
N MET A 23 -11.82 7.67 1.69
CA MET A 23 -10.69 7.39 2.58
C MET A 23 -9.82 8.60 2.86
N VAL A 24 -9.98 9.68 2.12
CA VAL A 24 -9.24 10.89 2.41
C VAL A 24 -9.56 11.35 3.83
N LYS A 25 -10.82 11.27 4.21
CA LYS A 25 -11.23 11.69 5.55
C LYS A 25 -11.32 10.54 6.52
N ALA A 26 -11.60 9.35 6.04
CA ALA A 26 -11.82 8.23 6.94
C ALA A 26 -10.53 7.59 7.46
N TYR A 27 -9.41 7.87 6.83
CA TYR A 27 -8.16 7.27 7.24
C TYR A 27 -7.76 7.72 8.63
N GLU A 28 -7.40 6.76 9.46
CA GLU A 28 -6.95 7.07 10.81
C GLU A 28 -5.45 6.88 10.89
N THR A 29 -4.77 7.88 11.40
CA THR A 29 -3.32 7.85 11.53
C THR A 29 -2.88 6.68 12.41
N ARG A 30 -1.82 6.02 12.01
CA ARG A 30 -1.26 4.92 12.76
C ARG A 30 0.09 5.30 13.33
N GLU A 31 0.50 4.57 14.34
CA GLU A 31 1.78 4.87 14.97
C GLU A 31 2.93 4.71 14.01
N SER A 32 2.81 3.82 13.07
CA SER A 32 3.89 3.59 12.11
C SER A 32 3.93 4.60 10.99
N ASP A 33 2.98 5.53 10.97
CA ASP A 33 2.99 6.56 9.93
C ASP A 33 4.06 7.59 10.23
N ILE A 34 4.92 7.82 9.25
CA ILE A 34 5.98 8.82 9.36
C ILE A 34 5.44 10.16 8.90
N SER A 35 4.56 10.17 7.93
CA SER A 35 4.05 11.39 7.36
C SER A 35 2.60 11.17 6.95
N ASN A 36 1.78 12.19 7.07
CA ASN A 36 0.37 12.10 6.75
C ASN A 36 -0.12 13.49 6.42
N GLU A 37 -0.38 13.76 5.15
CA GLU A 37 -0.83 15.07 4.73
C GLU A 37 -1.89 14.92 3.68
N VAL A 38 -2.78 15.89 3.60
CA VAL A 38 -3.77 15.93 2.55
C VAL A 38 -3.36 17.03 1.57
N ILE A 39 -3.18 16.65 0.33
CA ILE A 39 -2.79 17.58 -0.70
C ILE A 39 -3.86 17.50 -1.77
N GLY A 40 -4.63 18.59 -1.94
CA GLY A 40 -5.76 18.56 -2.83
C GLY A 40 -6.79 17.56 -2.35
N ASP A 41 -7.14 16.62 -3.19
CA ASP A 41 -8.14 15.62 -2.88
C ASP A 41 -7.53 14.29 -2.51
N VAL A 42 -6.25 14.26 -2.20
CA VAL A 42 -5.55 13.01 -1.95
C VAL A 42 -4.84 13.09 -0.61
N ARG A 43 -5.00 12.06 0.20
CA ARG A 43 -4.23 11.96 1.44
C ARG A 43 -2.98 11.13 1.13
N GLN A 44 -1.83 11.68 1.45
CA GLN A 44 -0.56 11.02 1.18
C GLN A 44 0.04 10.60 2.51
N VAL A 45 0.30 9.32 2.64
CA VAL A 45 0.81 8.75 3.88
C VAL A 45 2.09 8.01 3.58
N ILE A 46 3.09 8.20 4.42
CA ILE A 46 4.30 7.41 4.35
C ILE A 46 4.34 6.61 5.64
N ARG A 47 4.43 5.31 5.50
CA ARG A 47 4.34 4.40 6.63
C ARG A 47 5.53 3.48 6.66
N ARG A 48 5.99 3.15 7.86
CA ARG A 48 7.06 2.20 8.04
C ARG A 48 6.45 0.83 8.22
N VAL A 49 6.82 -0.12 7.38
CA VAL A 49 6.18 -1.43 7.34
C VAL A 49 7.22 -2.52 7.52
N SER A 50 7.02 -3.37 8.51
CA SER A 50 7.93 -4.47 8.72
C SER A 50 7.42 -5.76 8.12
N ASN A 51 6.12 -5.87 7.92
CA ASN A 51 5.54 -7.08 7.35
C ASN A 51 4.57 -6.72 6.25
N PRO A 52 5.02 -6.80 5.00
CA PRO A 52 4.17 -6.42 3.88
C PRO A 52 2.89 -7.24 3.75
N PHE A 53 2.86 -8.43 4.33
CA PHE A 53 1.67 -9.26 4.25
C PHE A 53 0.45 -8.53 4.80
N TRP A 54 0.61 -7.90 5.97
CA TRP A 54 -0.51 -7.21 6.58
C TRP A 54 -0.86 -5.94 5.81
N LEU A 55 0.14 -5.29 5.25
CA LEU A 55 -0.11 -4.13 4.44
C LEU A 55 -0.92 -4.49 3.21
N MET A 56 -0.56 -5.58 2.54
CA MET A 56 -1.27 -5.98 1.34
C MET A 56 -2.72 -6.31 1.66
N ARG A 57 -2.97 -6.95 2.79
CA ARG A 57 -4.34 -7.24 3.19
C ARG A 57 -5.13 -5.97 3.42
N GLU A 58 -4.51 -5.00 4.03
CA GLU A 58 -5.17 -3.74 4.31
C GLU A 58 -5.49 -3.00 3.01
N VAL A 59 -4.54 -2.97 2.10
CA VAL A 59 -4.72 -2.28 0.83
C VAL A 59 -5.84 -2.93 0.02
N ARG A 60 -5.90 -4.26 0.04
CA ARG A 60 -6.99 -4.96 -0.66
C ARG A 60 -8.34 -4.58 -0.09
N ARG A 61 -8.40 -4.40 1.20
CA ARG A 61 -9.66 -4.05 1.84
C ARG A 61 -10.15 -2.67 1.43
N TYR A 62 -9.23 -1.72 1.24
CA TYR A 62 -9.60 -0.39 0.80
C TYR A 62 -9.95 -0.36 -0.68
N GLY A 63 -9.46 -1.32 -1.43
CA GLY A 63 -9.76 -1.40 -2.85
C GLY A 63 -9.28 -0.19 -3.62
N LYS A 64 -10.15 0.40 -4.39
CA LYS A 64 -9.75 1.50 -5.25
C LYS A 64 -9.49 2.78 -4.50
N ASP A 65 -9.80 2.82 -3.22
CA ASP A 65 -9.60 4.04 -2.45
C ASP A 65 -8.20 4.13 -1.87
N CYS A 66 -7.34 3.17 -2.15
CA CYS A 66 -5.97 3.20 -1.67
C CYS A 66 -5.04 2.70 -2.76
N GLU A 67 -3.92 3.38 -2.91
CA GLU A 67 -2.95 3.00 -3.92
C GLU A 67 -1.57 2.91 -3.30
N ILE A 68 -0.83 1.85 -3.61
CA ILE A 68 0.56 1.76 -3.22
C ILE A 68 1.37 2.50 -4.28
N VAL A 69 1.98 3.60 -3.89
CA VAL A 69 2.74 4.40 -4.82
C VAL A 69 4.20 3.95 -4.87
N ALA A 70 4.74 3.56 -3.72
CA ALA A 70 6.11 3.09 -3.61
C ALA A 70 6.22 2.21 -2.38
N PRO A 71 7.16 1.32 -2.33
CA PRO A 71 8.20 1.06 -3.32
C PRO A 71 7.68 0.24 -4.48
N GLU A 72 8.45 0.23 -5.54
CA GLU A 72 8.00 -0.37 -6.78
C GLU A 72 7.67 -1.85 -6.64
N HIS A 73 8.44 -2.60 -5.87
CA HIS A 73 8.19 -4.04 -5.78
C HIS A 73 6.83 -4.33 -5.12
N LEU A 74 6.39 -3.52 -4.18
CA LEU A 74 5.08 -3.73 -3.58
C LEU A 74 3.98 -3.26 -4.51
N ARG A 75 4.23 -2.18 -5.24
CA ARG A 75 3.27 -1.72 -6.22
C ARG A 75 3.06 -2.79 -7.29
N GLN A 76 4.12 -3.44 -7.72
CA GLN A 76 4.00 -4.48 -8.72
C GLN A 76 3.26 -5.70 -8.19
N LEU A 77 3.47 -6.05 -6.94
CA LEU A 77 2.71 -7.15 -6.35
C LEU A 77 1.22 -6.84 -6.39
N ARG A 78 0.85 -5.62 -6.06
CA ARG A 78 -0.56 -5.26 -6.08
C ARG A 78 -1.12 -5.30 -7.50
N ARG A 79 -0.33 -4.83 -8.47
CA ARG A 79 -0.76 -4.87 -9.86
C ARG A 79 -1.01 -6.30 -10.31
N GLN A 80 -0.13 -7.23 -9.92
CA GLN A 80 -0.31 -8.62 -10.29
C GLN A 80 -1.55 -9.22 -9.66
N GLU A 81 -1.86 -8.85 -8.44
CA GLU A 81 -3.09 -9.30 -7.80
C GLU A 81 -4.31 -8.82 -8.56
N LEU A 82 -4.28 -7.57 -8.97
CA LEU A 82 -5.42 -7.01 -9.69
C LEU A 82 -5.59 -7.67 -11.04
N LEU A 83 -4.49 -7.97 -11.72
CA LEU A 83 -4.59 -8.66 -13.00
C LEU A 83 -5.18 -10.04 -12.83
N ALA A 84 -4.77 -10.75 -11.79
CA ALA A 84 -5.29 -12.07 -11.55
C ALA A 84 -6.79 -12.02 -11.27
N GLU A 85 -7.23 -11.01 -10.53
CA GLU A 85 -8.65 -10.85 -10.26
C GLU A 85 -9.42 -10.55 -11.53
N CYS A 86 -8.86 -9.71 -12.39
CA CYS A 86 -9.50 -9.40 -13.65
C CYS A 86 -9.66 -10.66 -14.50
N GLN A 87 -8.65 -11.48 -14.52
CA GLN A 87 -8.73 -12.71 -15.30
C GLN A 87 -9.76 -13.66 -14.71
N GLN A 88 -9.88 -13.66 -13.40
CA GLN A 88 -10.82 -14.52 -12.74
C GLN A 88 -12.26 -14.19 -13.13
N TYR A 89 -12.53 -12.92 -13.40
CA TYR A 89 -13.87 -12.49 -13.78
C TYR A 89 -13.98 -12.24 -15.27
N ASP A 90 -13.04 -12.77 -16.04
CA ASP A 90 -13.07 -12.67 -17.50
C ASP A 90 -13.01 -11.24 -18.00
N LEU A 91 -12.36 -10.36 -17.25
CA LEU A 91 -12.15 -9.00 -17.68
C LEU A 91 -10.80 -8.88 -18.36
N ASN A 92 -10.80 -8.26 -19.55
CA ASN A 92 -9.57 -8.04 -20.25
C ASN A 92 -9.10 -6.65 -20.08
N ILE A 93 -7.92 -6.49 -19.52
CA ILE A 93 -7.30 -5.20 -19.44
C ILE A 93 -6.30 -5.15 -20.51
N THR A 94 -6.56 -4.41 -21.55
CA THR A 94 -5.65 -4.25 -22.54
C THR A 94 -4.93 -3.11 -22.27
N ASP A 95 -3.80 -3.18 -22.30
CA ASP A 95 -3.05 -2.19 -22.07
C ASP A 95 -2.76 -1.39 -23.06
N ARG A 96 -3.10 -1.21 -23.85
CA ARG A 96 -2.83 -0.53 -24.79
C ARG A 96 -2.91 0.57 -24.60
N SER A 97 -2.92 0.60 -24.17
CA SER A 97 -3.02 1.52 -23.93
C SER A 97 -2.60 1.97 -23.82
#